data_477f9163c796e11cbf3ea0da7e17684a
#
_entry.id   477f9163c796e11cbf3ea0da7e17684a
#
_cell.length_a   1.000
_cell.length_b   1.000
_cell.length_c   1.000
_cell.angle_alpha   90.00
_cell.angle_beta   90.00
_cell.angle_gamma   90.00
#
_symmetry.space_group_name_H-M   'P 1'
#
loop_
_entity.id
_entity.type
_entity.pdbx_description
1 polymer ?
#
loop_
_entity_poly.entity_id
_entity_poly.type
_entity_poly.pdbx_seq_one_letter_code
_entity_poly.pdbx_strand_id
1 'polypeptide(L)'
;MGNFYGYHRISTSSQCEDRGVMLINQFCKERGITLAHEVFVDKISGKIFDRPHYNTLKECILRPNDTIIFAELDRMGRDYCMLAKEMAFYRENNIRVMILEIPTTTIDIDFESPMHKMLFDCIQNLTLDLLSVFSDIETRKRAERQRTGLLAMKERGDWDKMGRPHACEWDKFTETFERVLQGTLKPFDAIRELEISVPTYYRYKKQYEQEHPKAVVSS
;
A
#
# COMPACT_ATOMS: atom_id res chain seq x y z
N MET A 1 32.13 -4.48 16.81
CA MET A 1 30.77 -3.97 17.04
C MET A 1 30.21 -3.59 15.68
N GLY A 2 28.98 -3.98 15.35
CA GLY A 2 28.30 -3.55 14.14
C GLY A 2 27.79 -2.11 14.25
N ASN A 3 27.45 -1.54 13.12
CA ASN A 3 26.89 -0.21 13.03
C ASN A 3 25.37 -0.22 13.23
N PHE A 4 24.81 0.92 13.62
CA PHE A 4 23.36 1.12 13.75
C PHE A 4 22.84 2.00 12.64
N TYR A 5 21.75 1.58 12.00
CA TYR A 5 21.07 2.32 10.93
C TYR A 5 19.59 2.46 11.25
N GLY A 6 19.02 3.62 10.96
CA GLY A 6 17.58 3.87 11.07
C GLY A 6 16.92 3.88 9.71
N TYR A 7 15.71 3.32 9.61
CA TYR A 7 14.88 3.43 8.41
C TYR A 7 13.44 3.79 8.74
N HIS A 8 12.89 4.70 7.96
CA HIS A 8 11.48 5.10 8.06
C HIS A 8 10.85 5.26 6.69
N ARG A 9 9.56 4.95 6.58
CA ARG A 9 8.76 5.11 5.37
C ARG A 9 7.59 6.04 5.61
N ILE A 10 7.42 7.03 4.74
CA ILE A 10 6.38 8.06 4.83
C ILE A 10 5.38 7.89 3.69
N SER A 11 4.09 8.08 3.95
CA SER A 11 3.09 8.22 2.91
C SER A 11 3.02 9.69 2.46
N THR A 12 2.87 9.94 1.15
CA THR A 12 2.81 11.30 0.57
C THR A 12 1.66 12.17 1.09
N SER A 13 0.71 11.61 1.85
CA SER A 13 -0.45 12.33 2.39
C SER A 13 -0.34 12.70 3.88
N SER A 14 0.74 12.31 4.59
CA SER A 14 0.81 12.52 6.03
C SER A 14 1.64 13.76 6.38
N GLN A 15 1.01 14.69 7.09
CA GLN A 15 1.68 15.84 7.75
C GLN A 15 2.57 15.43 8.94
N CYS A 16 2.70 14.13 9.25
CA CYS A 16 3.53 13.61 10.33
C CYS A 16 4.80 12.92 9.80
N GLU A 17 5.50 13.57 8.87
CA GLU A 17 6.73 13.04 8.28
C GLU A 17 7.81 12.77 9.33
N ASP A 18 7.86 13.56 10.39
CA ASP A 18 8.96 13.54 11.35
C ASP A 18 8.81 12.57 12.52
N ARG A 19 7.59 12.06 12.79
CA ARG A 19 7.33 11.27 14.00
C ARG A 19 8.21 10.02 14.10
N GLY A 20 8.28 9.22 13.04
CA GLY A 20 9.05 7.98 13.07
C GLY A 20 10.56 8.24 13.15
N VAL A 21 11.04 9.26 12.45
CA VAL A 21 12.44 9.70 12.53
C VAL A 21 12.76 10.21 13.93
N MET A 22 11.86 11.01 14.53
CA MET A 22 12.01 11.50 15.90
C MET A 22 12.07 10.33 16.91
N LEU A 23 11.19 9.34 16.79
CA LEU A 23 11.18 8.16 17.67
C LEU A 23 12.49 7.39 17.59
N ILE A 24 13.03 7.15 16.39
CA ILE A 24 14.33 6.47 16.21
C ILE A 24 15.45 7.28 16.85
N ASN A 25 15.51 8.59 16.59
CA ASN A 25 16.55 9.45 17.15
C ASN A 25 16.46 9.56 18.68
N GLN A 26 15.25 9.65 19.22
CA GLN A 26 15.02 9.67 20.65
C GLN A 26 15.48 8.37 21.31
N PHE A 27 15.08 7.23 20.75
CA PHE A 27 15.50 5.90 21.24
C PHE A 27 17.03 5.77 21.24
N CYS A 28 17.69 6.17 20.14
CA CYS A 28 19.14 6.15 20.04
C CYS A 28 19.81 7.03 21.12
N LYS A 29 19.27 8.24 21.33
CA LYS A 29 19.77 9.17 22.35
C LYS A 29 19.63 8.60 23.77
N GLU A 30 18.47 8.02 24.08
CA GLU A 30 18.21 7.44 25.42
C GLU A 30 19.11 6.24 25.71
N ARG A 31 19.52 5.49 24.69
CA ARG A 31 20.40 4.33 24.82
C ARG A 31 21.87 4.59 24.53
N GLY A 32 22.25 5.83 24.25
CA GLY A 32 23.62 6.17 23.88
C GLY A 32 24.11 5.52 22.59
N ILE A 33 23.17 5.18 21.68
CA ILE A 33 23.44 4.60 20.36
C ILE A 33 23.77 5.72 19.38
N THR A 34 24.86 5.57 18.62
CA THR A 34 25.21 6.47 17.52
C THR A 34 24.84 5.79 16.21
N LEU A 35 23.96 6.42 15.43
CA LEU A 35 23.67 5.97 14.07
C LEU A 35 24.87 6.26 13.15
N ALA A 36 25.18 5.30 12.27
CA ALA A 36 26.26 5.45 11.29
C ALA A 36 25.92 6.47 10.19
N HIS A 37 24.63 6.74 9.99
CA HIS A 37 24.11 7.72 9.04
C HIS A 37 22.81 8.34 9.59
N GLU A 38 22.34 9.43 9.01
CA GLU A 38 20.97 9.90 9.24
C GLU A 38 19.95 8.80 8.92
N VAL A 39 18.75 8.89 9.53
CA VAL A 39 17.69 7.92 9.27
C VAL A 39 17.33 7.93 7.79
N PHE A 40 17.40 6.77 7.14
CA PHE A 40 17.00 6.62 5.74
C PHE A 40 15.48 6.76 5.62
N VAL A 41 15.02 7.60 4.70
CA VAL A 41 13.59 7.90 4.55
C VAL A 41 13.15 7.70 3.10
N ASP A 42 12.13 6.87 2.88
CA ASP A 42 11.46 6.73 1.59
C ASP A 42 10.07 7.39 1.63
N LYS A 43 9.81 8.28 0.67
CA LYS A 43 8.49 8.91 0.45
C LYS A 43 7.74 8.14 -0.64
N ILE A 44 6.72 7.36 -0.27
CA ILE A 44 6.03 6.47 -1.19
C ILE A 44 4.56 6.86 -1.31
N SER A 45 4.12 7.20 -2.54
CA SER A 45 2.70 7.27 -2.87
C SER A 45 2.09 5.86 -2.89
N GLY A 46 0.86 5.70 -2.40
CA GLY A 46 0.23 4.41 -2.10
C GLY A 46 0.15 3.34 -3.20
N LYS A 47 0.68 3.60 -4.41
CA LYS A 47 0.63 2.69 -5.56
C LYS A 47 2.00 2.20 -6.05
N ILE A 48 3.09 2.85 -5.68
CA ILE A 48 4.43 2.51 -6.18
C ILE A 48 5.23 1.84 -5.06
N PHE A 49 5.75 0.66 -5.35
CA PHE A 49 6.48 -0.19 -4.39
C PHE A 49 7.99 0.04 -4.43
N ASP A 50 8.42 1.15 -5.05
CA ASP A 50 9.83 1.47 -5.14
C ASP A 50 10.31 2.14 -3.85
N ARG A 51 11.28 1.50 -3.16
CA ARG A 51 11.91 1.96 -1.92
C ARG A 51 13.42 2.10 -2.13
N PRO A 52 13.86 3.10 -2.87
CA PRO A 52 15.27 3.21 -3.29
C PRO A 52 16.23 3.30 -2.11
N HIS A 53 15.90 4.08 -1.07
CA HIS A 53 16.75 4.18 0.12
C HIS A 53 16.78 2.89 0.92
N TYR A 54 15.65 2.19 1.05
CA TYR A 54 15.59 0.89 1.70
C TYR A 54 16.41 -0.17 0.96
N ASN A 55 16.25 -0.24 -0.35
CA ASN A 55 16.99 -1.19 -1.17
C ASN A 55 18.50 -0.91 -1.12
N THR A 56 18.90 0.35 -1.22
CA THR A 56 20.30 0.74 -1.05
C THR A 56 20.84 0.37 0.31
N LEU A 57 20.09 0.65 1.37
CA LEU A 57 20.47 0.29 2.73
C LEU A 57 20.65 -1.22 2.87
N LYS A 58 19.66 -1.99 2.41
CA LYS A 58 19.63 -3.44 2.51
C LYS A 58 20.72 -4.15 1.70
N GLU A 59 20.91 -3.73 0.46
CA GLU A 59 21.76 -4.44 -0.50
C GLU A 59 23.20 -3.93 -0.52
N CYS A 60 23.39 -2.63 -0.29
CA CYS A 60 24.70 -2.00 -0.47
C CYS A 60 25.40 -1.61 0.83
N ILE A 61 24.66 -1.28 1.89
CA ILE A 61 25.23 -0.66 3.09
C ILE A 61 25.36 -1.65 4.23
N LEU A 62 24.25 -2.35 4.59
CA LEU A 62 24.24 -3.26 5.73
C LEU A 62 25.25 -4.41 5.60
N ARG A 63 25.92 -4.72 6.70
CA ARG A 63 26.91 -5.79 6.81
C ARG A 63 26.55 -6.72 7.96
N PRO A 64 27.08 -7.95 8.01
CA PRO A 64 26.89 -8.84 9.14
C PRO A 64 27.26 -8.18 10.47
N ASN A 65 26.43 -8.39 11.46
CA ASN A 65 26.47 -7.80 12.82
C ASN A 65 26.00 -6.34 12.90
N ASP A 66 25.54 -5.72 11.80
CA ASP A 66 24.90 -4.42 11.88
C ASP A 66 23.48 -4.54 12.45
N THR A 67 22.96 -3.41 12.91
CA THR A 67 21.59 -3.32 13.45
C THR A 67 20.78 -2.32 12.65
N ILE A 68 19.60 -2.72 12.17
CA ILE A 68 18.62 -1.83 11.57
C ILE A 68 17.47 -1.55 12.53
N ILE A 69 17.08 -0.27 12.65
CA ILE A 69 16.05 0.21 13.57
C ILE A 69 14.86 0.73 12.78
N PHE A 70 13.67 0.20 13.06
CA PHE A 70 12.38 0.67 12.54
C PHE A 70 11.53 1.25 13.68
N ALA A 71 10.81 2.34 13.43
CA ALA A 71 9.86 2.87 14.41
C ALA A 71 8.66 1.92 14.58
N GLU A 72 8.11 1.42 13.48
CA GLU A 72 6.89 0.62 13.41
C GLU A 72 7.10 -0.57 12.46
N LEU A 73 6.42 -1.67 12.71
CA LEU A 73 6.56 -2.92 11.94
C LEU A 73 6.14 -2.76 10.47
N ASP A 74 5.09 -1.99 10.21
CA ASP A 74 4.56 -1.76 8.86
C ASP A 74 5.51 -0.96 7.96
N ARG A 75 6.57 -0.37 8.53
CA ARG A 75 7.63 0.31 7.77
C ARG A 75 8.54 -0.68 7.06
N MET A 76 8.71 -1.88 7.60
CA MET A 76 9.48 -2.96 6.99
C MET A 76 8.71 -3.62 5.84
N GLY A 77 7.43 -3.96 6.04
CA GLY A 77 6.57 -4.60 5.05
C GLY A 77 5.10 -4.30 5.28
N ARG A 78 4.27 -4.40 4.23
CA ARG A 78 2.82 -4.13 4.30
C ARG A 78 1.98 -5.37 4.55
N ASP A 79 2.50 -6.52 4.21
CA ASP A 79 1.86 -7.80 4.40
C ASP A 79 2.82 -8.79 5.05
N TYR A 80 2.25 -9.85 5.57
CA TYR A 80 3.00 -10.86 6.28
C TYR A 80 4.05 -11.57 5.41
N CYS A 81 3.72 -11.90 4.16
CA CYS A 81 4.66 -12.58 3.27
C CYS A 81 5.92 -11.75 3.03
N MET A 82 5.76 -10.43 2.88
CA MET A 82 6.89 -9.51 2.74
C MET A 82 7.69 -9.42 4.04
N LEU A 83 6.99 -9.26 5.18
CA LEU A 83 7.63 -9.21 6.50
C LEU A 83 8.45 -10.45 6.76
N ALA A 84 7.90 -11.64 6.52
CA ALA A 84 8.60 -12.90 6.70
C ALA A 84 9.85 -13.01 5.82
N LYS A 85 9.77 -12.57 4.56
CA LYS A 85 10.93 -12.54 3.64
C LYS A 85 12.01 -11.57 4.11
N GLU A 86 11.61 -10.38 4.56
CA GLU A 86 12.56 -9.38 5.07
C GLU A 86 13.26 -9.89 6.33
N MET A 87 12.51 -10.48 7.27
CA MET A 87 13.10 -11.04 8.48
C MET A 87 14.01 -12.24 8.20
N ALA A 88 13.64 -13.11 7.26
CA ALA A 88 14.49 -14.20 6.80
C ALA A 88 15.82 -13.65 6.24
N PHE A 89 15.74 -12.64 5.36
CA PHE A 89 16.92 -11.98 4.81
C PHE A 89 17.85 -11.44 5.90
N TYR A 90 17.32 -10.69 6.87
CA TYR A 90 18.15 -10.11 7.94
C TYR A 90 18.80 -11.20 8.80
N ARG A 91 18.08 -12.28 9.09
CA ARG A 91 18.60 -13.43 9.82
C ARG A 91 19.73 -14.13 9.06
N GLU A 92 19.51 -14.45 7.79
CA GLU A 92 20.51 -15.13 6.95
C GLU A 92 21.79 -14.32 6.80
N ASN A 93 21.66 -12.98 6.78
CA ASN A 93 22.80 -12.08 6.70
C ASN A 93 23.37 -11.66 8.07
N ASN A 94 22.90 -12.25 9.16
CA ASN A 94 23.32 -11.95 10.53
C ASN A 94 23.19 -10.44 10.87
N ILE A 95 22.07 -9.82 10.44
CA ILE A 95 21.72 -8.42 10.69
C ILE A 95 20.66 -8.39 11.78
N ARG A 96 20.88 -7.62 12.83
CA ARG A 96 19.91 -7.43 13.91
C ARG A 96 18.80 -6.47 13.49
N VAL A 97 17.56 -6.83 13.79
CA VAL A 97 16.40 -5.95 13.58
C VAL A 97 15.84 -5.49 14.91
N MET A 98 15.70 -4.18 15.10
CA MET A 98 15.00 -3.56 16.21
C MET A 98 13.75 -2.85 15.70
N ILE A 99 12.61 -3.11 16.33
CA ILE A 99 11.33 -2.47 16.02
C ILE A 99 10.83 -1.82 17.31
N LEU A 100 10.77 -0.49 17.35
CA LEU A 100 10.47 0.25 18.58
C LEU A 100 9.07 -0.02 19.12
N GLU A 101 8.13 -0.31 18.22
CA GLU A 101 6.76 -0.74 18.57
C GLU A 101 6.74 -2.10 19.29
N ILE A 102 7.79 -2.93 19.15
CA ILE A 102 7.90 -4.27 19.70
C ILE A 102 9.08 -4.29 20.70
N PRO A 103 8.83 -4.00 22.00
CA PRO A 103 9.90 -3.86 22.99
C PRO A 103 10.82 -5.06 23.11
N THR A 104 10.32 -6.29 22.86
CA THR A 104 11.11 -7.52 22.90
C THR A 104 12.25 -7.52 21.89
N THR A 105 12.16 -6.79 20.79
CA THR A 105 13.21 -6.70 19.77
C THR A 105 14.33 -5.73 20.18
N THR A 106 14.06 -4.85 21.14
CA THR A 106 14.99 -3.80 21.60
C THR A 106 15.77 -4.18 22.86
N ILE A 107 15.56 -5.39 23.38
CA ILE A 107 16.27 -5.89 24.56
C ILE A 107 17.73 -6.13 24.18
N ASP A 108 18.64 -5.58 24.97
CA ASP A 108 20.06 -5.87 24.83
C ASP A 108 20.34 -7.26 25.43
N ILE A 109 20.68 -8.17 24.53
CA ILE A 109 21.04 -9.54 24.91
C ILE A 109 22.52 -9.66 24.71
N ASP A 110 23.17 -10.19 25.76
CA ASP A 110 24.55 -10.64 25.68
C ASP A 110 24.62 -11.84 24.72
N PHE A 111 25.05 -11.59 23.49
CA PHE A 111 25.19 -12.61 22.45
C PHE A 111 26.39 -13.52 22.64
N GLU A 112 27.20 -13.34 23.71
CA GLU A 112 28.30 -14.25 24.02
C GLU A 112 27.80 -15.63 24.49
N SER A 113 26.56 -15.68 25.00
CA SER A 113 25.94 -16.97 25.40
C SER A 113 25.12 -17.56 24.24
N PRO A 114 25.48 -18.77 23.74
CA PRO A 114 24.70 -19.48 22.72
C PRO A 114 23.23 -19.69 23.13
N MET A 115 23.00 -19.88 24.43
CA MET A 115 21.65 -20.07 24.99
C MET A 115 20.80 -18.79 24.85
N HIS A 116 21.38 -17.61 25.13
CA HIS A 116 20.68 -16.34 24.98
C HIS A 116 20.33 -16.05 23.52
N LYS A 117 21.24 -16.37 22.59
CA LYS A 117 20.97 -16.25 21.16
C LYS A 117 19.81 -17.15 20.72
N MET A 118 19.81 -18.40 21.14
CA MET A 118 18.74 -19.36 20.83
C MET A 118 17.38 -18.93 21.41
N LEU A 119 17.37 -18.38 22.62
CA LEU A 119 16.15 -17.88 23.26
C LEU A 119 15.60 -16.65 22.50
N PHE A 120 16.48 -15.75 22.08
CA PHE A 120 16.11 -14.57 21.31
C PHE A 120 15.54 -14.94 19.95
N ASP A 121 16.18 -15.86 19.23
CA ASP A 121 15.69 -16.36 17.95
C ASP A 121 14.31 -17.04 18.11
N CYS A 122 14.10 -17.75 19.20
CA CYS A 122 12.80 -18.37 19.52
C CYS A 122 11.73 -17.30 19.78
N ILE A 123 12.03 -16.27 20.57
CA ILE A 123 11.09 -15.17 20.84
C ILE A 123 10.77 -14.40 19.56
N GLN A 124 11.76 -14.09 18.73
CA GLN A 124 11.54 -13.42 17.45
C GLN A 124 10.65 -14.25 16.52
N ASN A 125 10.93 -15.55 16.39
CA ASN A 125 10.12 -16.43 15.57
C ASN A 125 8.66 -16.49 16.06
N LEU A 126 8.47 -16.69 17.37
CA LEU A 126 7.14 -16.70 17.96
C LEU A 126 6.39 -15.38 17.75
N THR A 127 7.06 -14.24 17.89
CA THR A 127 6.47 -12.92 17.65
C THR A 127 6.03 -12.78 16.20
N LEU A 128 6.84 -13.22 15.24
CA LEU A 128 6.51 -13.20 13.82
C LEU A 128 5.33 -14.12 13.48
N ASP A 129 5.30 -15.31 14.06
CA ASP A 129 4.21 -16.28 13.87
C ASP A 129 2.89 -15.73 14.41
N LEU A 130 2.90 -15.10 15.58
CA LEU A 130 1.72 -14.42 16.13
C LEU A 130 1.25 -13.27 15.26
N LEU A 131 2.16 -12.41 14.80
CA LEU A 131 1.83 -11.30 13.91
C LEU A 131 1.25 -11.78 12.57
N SER A 132 1.73 -12.95 12.09
CA SER A 132 1.17 -13.57 10.88
C SER A 132 -0.28 -13.96 11.07
N VAL A 133 -0.58 -14.64 12.16
CA VAL A 133 -1.93 -15.08 12.51
C VAL A 133 -2.87 -13.88 12.63
N PHE A 134 -2.43 -12.79 13.28
CA PHE A 134 -3.22 -11.56 13.39
C PHE A 134 -3.49 -10.91 12.04
N SER A 135 -2.47 -10.83 11.16
CA SER A 135 -2.62 -10.30 9.80
C SER A 135 -3.62 -11.11 8.97
N ASP A 136 -3.56 -12.44 9.05
CA ASP A 136 -4.50 -13.33 8.37
C ASP A 136 -5.93 -13.17 8.89
N ILE A 137 -6.09 -13.07 10.20
CA ILE A 137 -7.39 -12.82 10.83
C ILE A 137 -7.97 -11.48 10.36
N GLU A 138 -7.16 -10.43 10.32
CA GLU A 138 -7.62 -9.11 9.86
C GLU A 138 -8.01 -9.12 8.39
N THR A 139 -7.21 -9.78 7.54
CA THR A 139 -7.49 -9.93 6.11
C THR A 139 -8.81 -10.68 5.88
N ARG A 140 -9.04 -11.78 6.60
CA ARG A 140 -10.31 -12.54 6.55
C ARG A 140 -11.49 -11.67 7.02
N LYS A 141 -11.33 -10.93 8.12
CA LYS A 141 -12.37 -10.01 8.62
C LYS A 141 -12.68 -8.89 7.63
N ARG A 142 -11.67 -8.34 6.91
CA ARG A 142 -11.91 -7.35 5.85
C ARG A 142 -12.69 -7.94 4.69
N ALA A 143 -12.30 -9.12 4.21
CA ALA A 143 -12.99 -9.80 3.12
C ALA A 143 -14.45 -10.13 3.50
N GLU A 144 -14.68 -10.56 4.73
CA GLU A 144 -16.03 -10.86 5.23
C GLU A 144 -16.89 -9.59 5.34
N ARG A 145 -16.35 -8.51 5.89
CA ARG A 145 -17.05 -7.19 5.93
C ARG A 145 -17.38 -6.70 4.52
N GLN A 146 -16.44 -6.82 3.58
CA GLN A 146 -16.68 -6.44 2.19
C GLN A 146 -17.78 -7.29 1.55
N ARG A 147 -17.73 -8.60 1.74
CA ARG A 147 -18.76 -9.53 1.24
C ARG A 147 -20.13 -9.20 1.82
N THR A 148 -20.21 -8.98 3.14
CA THR A 148 -21.45 -8.64 3.81
C THR A 148 -21.98 -7.27 3.36
N GLY A 149 -21.09 -6.30 3.18
CA GLY A 149 -21.45 -4.99 2.63
C GLY A 149 -22.02 -5.08 1.20
N LEU A 150 -21.42 -5.90 0.34
CA LEU A 150 -21.90 -6.13 -1.02
C LEU A 150 -23.28 -6.82 -1.04
N LEU A 151 -23.51 -7.80 -0.18
CA LEU A 151 -24.82 -8.46 -0.03
C LEU A 151 -25.88 -7.46 0.43
N ALA A 152 -25.59 -6.66 1.43
CA ALA A 152 -26.50 -5.62 1.91
C ALA A 152 -26.81 -4.54 0.86
N MET A 153 -25.85 -4.19 0.01
CA MET A 153 -26.09 -3.29 -1.14
C MET A 153 -27.01 -3.94 -2.18
N LYS A 154 -26.79 -5.22 -2.46
CA LYS A 154 -27.64 -5.98 -3.40
C LYS A 154 -29.08 -6.08 -2.90
N GLU A 155 -29.28 -6.37 -1.62
CA GLU A 155 -30.61 -6.46 -0.99
C GLU A 155 -31.34 -5.11 -1.00
N ARG A 156 -30.62 -3.99 -0.87
CA ARG A 156 -31.20 -2.64 -0.95
C ARG A 156 -31.43 -2.13 -2.35
N GLY A 157 -31.02 -2.88 -3.40
CA GLY A 157 -31.12 -2.43 -4.78
C GLY A 157 -30.12 -1.33 -5.18
N ASP A 158 -29.10 -1.10 -4.37
CA ASP A 158 -28.07 -0.07 -4.60
C ASP A 158 -26.91 -0.57 -5.49
N TRP A 159 -27.08 -1.72 -6.16
CA TRP A 159 -26.00 -2.34 -6.94
C TRP A 159 -25.49 -1.45 -8.07
N ASP A 160 -26.38 -0.67 -8.69
CA ASP A 160 -26.05 0.23 -9.79
C ASP A 160 -25.18 1.44 -9.36
N LYS A 161 -25.11 1.69 -8.05
CA LYS A 161 -24.23 2.71 -7.48
C LYS A 161 -22.78 2.24 -7.30
N MET A 162 -22.51 0.94 -7.55
CA MET A 162 -21.18 0.37 -7.46
C MET A 162 -20.36 0.69 -8.71
N GLY A 163 -19.12 1.09 -8.48
CA GLY A 163 -18.16 1.32 -9.54
C GLY A 163 -17.79 2.80 -9.69
N ARG A 164 -17.11 3.09 -10.79
CA ARG A 164 -16.79 4.47 -11.14
C ARG A 164 -18.08 5.17 -11.58
N PRO A 165 -18.42 6.34 -11.04
CA PRO A 165 -19.57 7.10 -11.51
C PRO A 165 -19.57 7.23 -13.05
N HIS A 166 -20.74 7.13 -13.64
CA HIS A 166 -20.88 7.37 -15.08
C HIS A 166 -20.39 8.78 -15.40
N ALA A 167 -19.70 8.93 -16.52
CA ALA A 167 -19.14 10.22 -16.92
C ALA A 167 -20.23 11.24 -17.30
N CYS A 168 -21.39 10.75 -17.74
CA CYS A 168 -22.63 11.51 -17.88
C CYS A 168 -23.81 10.53 -17.72
N GLU A 169 -24.99 11.07 -17.45
CA GLU A 169 -26.24 10.29 -17.42
C GLU A 169 -26.56 9.72 -18.80
N TRP A 170 -27.03 8.46 -18.82
CA TRP A 170 -27.30 7.75 -20.08
C TRP A 170 -28.35 8.45 -20.93
N ASP A 171 -29.43 8.94 -20.29
CA ASP A 171 -30.51 9.67 -21.00
C ASP A 171 -30.01 10.93 -21.67
N LYS A 172 -29.16 11.70 -20.97
CA LYS A 172 -28.55 12.91 -21.55
C LYS A 172 -27.63 12.58 -22.72
N PHE A 173 -26.88 11.49 -22.64
CA PHE A 173 -26.07 11.02 -23.76
C PHE A 173 -26.94 10.64 -24.94
N THR A 174 -28.00 9.85 -24.72
CA THR A 174 -28.93 9.38 -25.75
C THR A 174 -29.54 10.54 -26.49
N GLU A 175 -30.13 11.51 -25.80
CA GLU A 175 -30.72 12.73 -26.40
C GLU A 175 -29.72 13.50 -27.27
N THR A 176 -28.51 13.72 -26.74
CA THR A 176 -27.46 14.44 -27.45
C THR A 176 -26.97 13.64 -28.68
N PHE A 177 -26.86 12.33 -28.55
CA PHE A 177 -26.41 11.46 -29.64
C PHE A 177 -27.46 11.34 -30.76
N GLU A 178 -28.75 11.33 -30.45
CA GLU A 178 -29.82 11.36 -31.43
C GLU A 178 -29.75 12.65 -32.28
N ARG A 179 -29.43 13.79 -31.70
CA ARG A 179 -29.18 15.03 -32.42
C ARG A 179 -27.99 14.92 -33.41
N VAL A 180 -26.98 14.11 -33.04
CA VAL A 180 -25.86 13.82 -33.94
C VAL A 180 -26.30 12.92 -35.10
N LEU A 181 -27.12 11.89 -34.82
CA LEU A 181 -27.69 11.01 -35.89
C LEU A 181 -28.58 11.76 -36.87
N GLN A 182 -29.34 12.76 -36.38
CA GLN A 182 -30.17 13.64 -37.21
C GLN A 182 -29.36 14.70 -37.99
N GLY A 183 -28.05 14.76 -37.79
CA GLY A 183 -27.17 15.74 -38.45
C GLY A 183 -27.28 17.18 -37.94
N THR A 184 -28.02 17.40 -36.84
CA THR A 184 -28.21 18.73 -36.24
C THR A 184 -27.06 19.15 -35.33
N LEU A 185 -26.26 18.18 -34.87
CA LEU A 185 -25.10 18.39 -34.01
C LEU A 185 -23.89 17.60 -34.51
N LYS A 186 -22.69 18.21 -34.48
CA LYS A 186 -21.46 17.47 -34.82
C LYS A 186 -20.97 16.65 -33.65
N PRO A 187 -20.33 15.46 -33.85
CA PRO A 187 -19.80 14.65 -32.78
C PRO A 187 -18.84 15.38 -31.81
N PHE A 188 -18.06 16.31 -32.36
CA PHE A 188 -17.12 17.11 -31.56
C PHE A 188 -17.85 18.06 -30.59
N ASP A 189 -18.93 18.68 -31.06
CA ASP A 189 -19.75 19.59 -30.26
C ASP A 189 -20.55 18.82 -29.20
N ALA A 190 -21.02 17.62 -29.53
CA ALA A 190 -21.66 16.70 -28.56
C ALA A 190 -20.71 16.31 -27.41
N ILE A 191 -19.45 16.03 -27.72
CA ILE A 191 -18.43 15.70 -26.71
C ILE A 191 -18.22 16.88 -25.75
N ARG A 192 -18.22 18.12 -26.28
CA ARG A 192 -18.09 19.35 -25.46
C ARG A 192 -19.34 19.61 -24.63
N GLU A 193 -20.54 19.44 -25.22
CA GLU A 193 -21.83 19.63 -24.53
C GLU A 193 -22.00 18.65 -23.35
N LEU A 194 -21.55 17.40 -23.53
CA LEU A 194 -21.60 16.36 -22.51
C LEU A 194 -20.45 16.41 -21.49
N GLU A 195 -19.45 17.25 -21.72
CA GLU A 195 -18.23 17.38 -20.89
C GLU A 195 -17.52 16.04 -20.68
N ILE A 196 -17.53 15.15 -21.68
CA ILE A 196 -16.91 13.83 -21.59
C ILE A 196 -15.67 13.73 -22.46
N SER A 197 -14.80 12.77 -22.19
CA SER A 197 -13.63 12.51 -23.03
C SER A 197 -14.02 11.80 -24.34
N VAL A 198 -13.22 12.01 -25.40
CA VAL A 198 -13.40 11.35 -26.69
C VAL A 198 -13.53 9.83 -26.56
N PRO A 199 -12.66 9.11 -25.81
CA PRO A 199 -12.81 7.66 -25.61
C PRO A 199 -14.13 7.28 -24.94
N THR A 200 -14.62 8.10 -24.00
CA THR A 200 -15.90 7.85 -23.31
C THR A 200 -17.06 8.00 -24.29
N TYR A 201 -17.05 9.02 -25.14
CA TYR A 201 -18.07 9.22 -26.16
C TYR A 201 -18.19 8.02 -27.10
N TYR A 202 -17.08 7.53 -27.67
CA TYR A 202 -17.10 6.37 -28.56
C TYR A 202 -17.49 5.06 -27.86
N ARG A 203 -17.20 4.91 -26.60
CA ARG A 203 -17.66 3.78 -25.79
C ARG A 203 -19.19 3.80 -25.63
N TYR A 204 -19.75 4.96 -25.30
CA TYR A 204 -21.21 5.16 -25.16
C TYR A 204 -21.93 5.02 -26.51
N LYS A 205 -21.35 5.56 -27.58
CA LYS A 205 -21.84 5.36 -28.94
C LYS A 205 -21.96 3.87 -29.28
N LYS A 206 -20.91 3.08 -29.02
CA LYS A 206 -20.93 1.63 -29.26
C LYS A 206 -22.00 0.93 -28.44
N GLN A 207 -22.22 1.34 -27.21
CA GLN A 207 -23.30 0.80 -26.36
C GLN A 207 -24.68 1.15 -26.94
N TYR A 208 -24.91 2.39 -27.35
CA TYR A 208 -26.15 2.82 -27.98
C TYR A 208 -26.46 2.04 -29.26
N GLU A 209 -25.47 1.82 -30.12
CA GLU A 209 -25.60 1.05 -31.37
C GLU A 209 -25.95 -0.43 -31.08
N GLN A 210 -25.49 -1.00 -29.97
CA GLN A 210 -25.84 -2.34 -29.54
C GLN A 210 -27.28 -2.45 -29.03
N GLU A 211 -27.74 -1.43 -28.31
CA GLU A 211 -29.10 -1.36 -27.76
C GLU A 211 -30.14 -0.99 -28.84
N HIS A 212 -29.73 -0.26 -29.90
CA HIS A 212 -30.59 0.23 -30.95
C HIS A 212 -30.12 -0.16 -32.39
N PRO A 213 -30.05 -1.49 -32.69
CA PRO A 213 -29.43 -1.95 -33.95
C PRO A 213 -30.17 -1.49 -35.21
N LYS A 214 -31.41 -1.01 -35.12
CA LYS A 214 -32.21 -0.52 -36.26
C LYS A 214 -32.00 1.00 -36.56
N ALA A 215 -31.42 1.76 -35.64
CA ALA A 215 -31.24 3.19 -35.83
C ALA A 215 -30.01 3.56 -36.71
N VAL A 216 -29.10 2.59 -36.91
CA VAL A 216 -27.81 2.80 -37.60
C VAL A 216 -27.88 2.53 -39.11
N VAL A 217 -28.93 1.91 -39.61
CA VAL A 217 -29.06 1.49 -41.04
C VAL A 217 -29.64 2.58 -41.95
N SER A 218 -30.02 3.71 -41.41
CA SER A 218 -30.68 4.80 -42.17
C SER A 218 -29.85 6.11 -42.28
N SER A 219 -28.52 6.00 -42.18
CA SER A 219 -27.62 7.17 -42.35
C SER A 219 -26.65 6.95 -43.49
#